data_f5dae4b1abb43dbb88f4eb7b9985976a
#
_entry.id   f5dae4b1abb43dbb88f4eb7b9985976a
#
_cell.length_a   1.000
_cell.length_b   1.000
_cell.length_c   1.000
_cell.angle_alpha   90.00
_cell.angle_beta   90.00
_cell.angle_gamma   90.00
#
_symmetry.space_group_name_H-M   'P 1'
#
loop_
_entity.id
_entity.type
_entity.pdbx_description
1 polymer ?
#
loop_
_entity_poly.entity_id
_entity_poly.type
_entity_poly.pdbx_seq_one_letter_code
_entity_poly.pdbx_strand_id
1 'polypeptide(L)'
;MVKERRNFWLEFDIRNHFKLGPVKYHNVVASIKGTKYPDEYVIISGHLDSYDVATGGIDCGTGIGPMMEAARMIALSGAKPKRTILFVAFAGEEFGLLGAKAYVKTHAKELGKIANLFNRDG
;
A
#
# COMPACT_ATOMS: atom_id res chain seq x y z
N MET A 1 23.29 27.56 7.80
CA MET A 1 23.20 28.05 9.19
C MET A 1 23.12 29.57 9.12
N VAL A 2 22.00 30.19 9.46
CA VAL A 2 21.83 31.66 9.43
C VAL A 2 22.53 32.22 10.66
N LYS A 3 23.69 32.85 10.47
CA LYS A 3 24.52 33.42 11.55
C LYS A 3 24.09 34.81 11.98
N GLU A 4 23.20 35.48 11.25
CA GLU A 4 22.73 36.82 11.54
C GLU A 4 21.21 36.81 11.69
N ARG A 5 20.72 37.54 12.69
CA ARG A 5 19.28 37.80 12.87
C ARG A 5 18.84 38.82 11.83
N ARG A 6 18.51 38.34 10.63
CA ARG A 6 17.88 39.14 9.59
C ARG A 6 16.40 38.86 9.57
N ASN A 7 15.57 39.86 9.61
CA ASN A 7 14.15 39.71 9.30
C ASN A 7 14.04 39.51 7.80
N PHE A 8 13.30 38.48 7.40
CA PHE A 8 12.93 38.22 6.02
C PHE A 8 11.41 38.03 5.93
N TRP A 9 10.87 38.39 4.81
CA TRP A 9 9.45 38.26 4.52
C TRP A 9 9.30 37.29 3.40
N LEU A 10 8.27 36.42 3.50
CA LEU A 10 7.86 35.49 2.47
C LEU A 10 6.42 35.82 2.11
N GLU A 11 6.13 35.91 0.84
CA GLU A 11 4.79 36.04 0.31
C GLU A 11 4.41 34.74 -0.40
N PHE A 12 3.21 34.21 -0.09
CA PHE A 12 2.69 33.02 -0.69
C PHE A 12 1.35 33.33 -1.36
N ASP A 13 1.20 32.95 -2.63
CA ASP A 13 -0.08 32.93 -3.34
C ASP A 13 -0.38 31.47 -3.69
N ILE A 14 -1.24 30.84 -2.90
CA ILE A 14 -1.61 29.43 -3.07
C ILE A 14 -3.09 29.38 -3.44
N ARG A 15 -3.38 28.93 -4.67
CA ARG A 15 -4.73 28.83 -5.21
C ARG A 15 -5.08 27.36 -5.48
N ASN A 16 -5.73 26.73 -4.51
CA ASN A 16 -6.16 25.36 -4.63
C ASN A 16 -7.61 25.29 -5.10
N HIS A 17 -7.89 24.36 -6.00
CA HIS A 17 -9.23 24.03 -6.45
C HIS A 17 -9.63 22.65 -5.95
N PHE A 18 -10.60 22.60 -5.04
CA PHE A 18 -11.10 21.35 -4.49
C PHE A 18 -12.38 20.92 -5.20
N LYS A 19 -12.41 19.67 -5.68
CA LYS A 19 -13.65 19.02 -6.09
C LYS A 19 -14.17 18.22 -4.92
N LEU A 20 -15.20 18.73 -4.25
CA LEU A 20 -15.85 18.05 -3.14
C LEU A 20 -16.72 16.89 -3.65
N GLY A 21 -16.76 15.82 -2.86
CA GLY A 21 -17.61 14.66 -3.11
C GLY A 21 -16.88 13.33 -2.81
N PRO A 22 -17.63 12.25 -2.62
CA PRO A 22 -17.03 10.96 -2.38
C PRO A 22 -16.30 10.47 -3.63
N VAL A 23 -15.03 10.09 -3.47
CA VAL A 23 -14.23 9.40 -4.50
C VAL A 23 -14.16 7.94 -4.12
N LYS A 24 -14.61 7.05 -5.02
CA LYS A 24 -14.49 5.60 -4.83
C LYS A 24 -13.08 5.17 -5.24
N TYR A 25 -12.44 4.40 -4.39
CA TYR A 25 -11.16 3.74 -4.66
C TYR A 25 -11.20 2.31 -4.13
N HIS A 26 -10.30 1.46 -4.60
CA HIS A 26 -10.31 0.04 -4.32
C HIS A 26 -8.89 -0.45 -3.99
N ASN A 27 -8.78 -1.29 -2.98
CA ASN A 27 -7.59 -2.12 -2.82
C ASN A 27 -7.55 -3.15 -3.95
N VAL A 28 -6.36 -3.50 -4.41
CA VAL A 28 -6.16 -4.60 -5.35
C VAL A 28 -5.60 -5.78 -4.60
N VAL A 29 -6.24 -6.94 -4.72
CA VAL A 29 -5.84 -8.18 -4.05
C VAL A 29 -5.66 -9.28 -5.09
N ALA A 30 -4.48 -9.90 -5.08
CA ALA A 30 -4.19 -11.10 -5.83
C ALA A 30 -3.76 -12.23 -4.87
N SER A 31 -3.88 -13.49 -5.29
CA SER A 31 -3.52 -14.61 -4.44
C SER A 31 -2.87 -15.76 -5.19
N ILE A 32 -1.96 -16.45 -4.50
CA ILE A 32 -1.49 -17.78 -4.88
C ILE A 32 -1.96 -18.75 -3.79
N LYS A 33 -2.88 -19.64 -4.15
CA LYS A 33 -3.54 -20.54 -3.21
C LYS A 33 -2.57 -21.51 -2.57
N GLY A 34 -2.66 -21.68 -1.26
CA GLY A 34 -1.90 -22.64 -0.48
C GLY A 34 -2.36 -24.09 -0.72
N THR A 35 -1.41 -25.02 -0.62
CA THR A 35 -1.65 -26.44 -0.87
C THR A 35 -1.96 -27.26 0.37
N LYS A 36 -1.45 -26.83 1.54
CA LYS A 36 -1.63 -27.55 2.80
C LYS A 36 -2.52 -26.80 3.78
N TYR A 37 -2.37 -25.49 3.85
CA TYR A 37 -3.13 -24.61 4.75
C TYR A 37 -3.74 -23.46 3.93
N PRO A 38 -4.72 -23.75 3.05
CA PRO A 38 -5.26 -22.75 2.10
C PRO A 38 -5.99 -21.59 2.78
N ASP A 39 -6.45 -21.79 4.02
CA ASP A 39 -7.16 -20.79 4.82
C ASP A 39 -6.25 -20.03 5.80
N GLU A 40 -4.94 -20.27 5.74
CA GLU A 40 -3.94 -19.49 6.45
C GLU A 40 -3.19 -18.61 5.44
N TYR A 41 -2.93 -17.34 5.82
CA TYR A 41 -2.45 -16.32 4.90
C TYR A 41 -1.07 -15.81 5.27
N VAL A 42 -0.26 -15.59 4.25
CA VAL A 42 0.92 -14.71 4.31
C VAL A 42 0.61 -13.54 3.40
N ILE A 43 0.70 -12.33 3.92
CA ILE A 43 0.41 -11.10 3.16
C ILE A 43 1.72 -10.43 2.76
N ILE A 44 1.81 -10.02 1.50
CA ILE A 44 2.85 -9.14 0.99
C ILE A 44 2.13 -7.90 0.47
N SER A 45 2.50 -6.71 0.94
CA SER A 45 1.75 -5.50 0.66
C SER A 45 2.62 -4.26 0.47
N GLY A 46 2.00 -3.25 -0.10
CA GLY A 46 2.43 -1.87 -0.20
C GLY A 46 1.22 -1.01 -0.49
N HIS A 47 1.36 0.31 -0.58
CA HIS A 47 0.26 1.15 -1.00
C HIS A 47 0.36 1.56 -2.48
N LEU A 48 -0.78 1.74 -3.11
CA LEU A 48 -0.90 1.95 -4.56
C LEU A 48 -0.96 3.42 -4.94
N ASP A 49 -1.45 4.24 -4.04
CA ASP A 49 -1.56 5.69 -4.24
C ASP A 49 -0.23 6.41 -3.97
N SER A 50 -0.15 7.63 -4.38
CA SER A 50 0.92 8.57 -4.08
C SER A 50 0.32 9.88 -3.60
N TYR A 51 1.13 10.68 -2.89
CA TYR A 51 0.68 11.95 -2.39
C TYR A 51 0.44 12.94 -3.52
N ASP A 52 -0.78 13.48 -3.58
CA ASP A 52 -1.30 14.51 -4.49
C ASP A 52 -0.65 14.48 -5.90
N VAL A 53 0.23 15.42 -6.22
CA VAL A 53 0.89 15.55 -7.53
C VAL A 53 2.23 14.80 -7.63
N ALA A 54 2.58 14.02 -6.62
CA ALA A 54 3.80 13.21 -6.62
C ALA A 54 3.72 12.09 -7.65
N THR A 55 4.86 11.69 -8.20
CA THR A 55 4.93 10.60 -9.19
C THR A 55 4.83 9.22 -8.55
N GLY A 56 4.99 9.12 -7.23
CA GLY A 56 4.94 7.85 -6.51
C GLY A 56 6.09 6.89 -6.82
N GLY A 57 7.19 7.37 -7.43
CA GLY A 57 8.29 6.51 -7.85
C GLY A 57 9.02 5.86 -6.67
N ILE A 58 9.19 6.59 -5.58
CA ILE A 58 9.75 6.08 -4.32
C ILE A 58 8.59 5.62 -3.45
N ASP A 59 7.73 6.51 -3.08
CA ASP A 59 6.59 6.34 -2.18
C ASP A 59 5.27 6.26 -2.99
N CYS A 60 4.68 5.05 -3.25
CA CYS A 60 5.24 3.77 -2.81
C CYS A 60 5.59 2.84 -3.99
N GLY A 61 6.16 3.37 -5.08
CA GLY A 61 6.62 2.56 -6.21
C GLY A 61 7.67 1.51 -5.80
N THR A 62 8.52 1.85 -4.81
CA THR A 62 9.52 0.91 -4.26
C THR A 62 8.89 -0.18 -3.38
N GLY A 63 7.65 -0.04 -2.97
CA GLY A 63 6.88 -1.09 -2.29
C GLY A 63 6.11 -1.96 -3.29
N ILE A 64 5.35 -1.34 -4.17
CA ILE A 64 4.49 -2.04 -5.14
C ILE A 64 5.31 -2.81 -6.19
N GLY A 65 6.38 -2.24 -6.73
CA GLY A 65 7.20 -2.89 -7.74
C GLY A 65 7.76 -4.24 -7.27
N PRO A 66 8.49 -4.31 -6.15
CA PRO A 66 8.97 -5.58 -5.58
C PRO A 66 7.85 -6.56 -5.22
N MET A 67 6.69 -6.09 -4.72
CA MET A 67 5.55 -6.95 -4.45
C MET A 67 5.04 -7.62 -5.73
N MET A 68 4.85 -6.87 -6.80
CA MET A 68 4.41 -7.39 -8.10
C MET A 68 5.43 -8.37 -8.69
N GLU A 69 6.73 -8.06 -8.58
CA GLU A 69 7.80 -8.94 -9.07
C GLU A 69 7.87 -10.22 -8.24
N ALA A 70 7.72 -10.15 -6.92
CA ALA A 70 7.63 -11.34 -6.08
C ALA A 70 6.45 -12.23 -6.49
N ALA A 71 5.28 -11.65 -6.75
CA ALA A 71 4.11 -12.38 -7.23
C ALA A 71 4.41 -13.08 -8.56
N ARG A 72 5.02 -12.37 -9.51
CA ARG A 72 5.42 -12.90 -10.82
C ARG A 72 6.42 -14.04 -10.68
N MET A 73 7.48 -13.85 -9.90
CA MET A 73 8.53 -14.86 -9.70
C MET A 73 7.99 -16.13 -9.05
N ILE A 74 7.16 -16.01 -8.01
CA ILE A 74 6.55 -17.16 -7.33
C ILE A 74 5.62 -17.90 -8.29
N ALA A 75 4.79 -17.19 -9.06
CA ALA A 75 3.88 -17.79 -10.02
C ALA A 75 4.64 -18.54 -11.14
N LEU A 76 5.69 -17.94 -11.69
CA LEU A 76 6.49 -18.55 -12.78
C LEU A 76 7.39 -19.69 -12.31
N SER A 77 7.82 -19.69 -11.04
CA SER A 77 8.67 -20.77 -10.51
C SER A 77 7.97 -22.13 -10.39
N GLY A 78 6.64 -22.14 -10.52
CA GLY A 78 5.84 -23.34 -10.25
C GLY A 78 5.79 -23.73 -8.78
N ALA A 79 6.27 -22.87 -7.88
CA ALA A 79 6.25 -23.11 -6.45
C ALA A 79 4.81 -23.32 -5.94
N LYS A 80 4.67 -24.31 -5.04
CA LYS A 80 3.41 -24.64 -4.40
C LYS A 80 3.48 -24.25 -2.92
N PRO A 81 3.12 -23.02 -2.54
CA PRO A 81 3.20 -22.58 -1.16
C PRO A 81 2.32 -23.43 -0.27
N LYS A 82 2.72 -23.64 0.99
CA LYS A 82 1.90 -24.36 1.95
C LYS A 82 0.68 -23.54 2.38
N ARG A 83 0.86 -22.24 2.61
CA ARG A 83 -0.18 -21.26 2.93
C ARG A 83 -0.52 -20.41 1.72
N THR A 84 -1.71 -19.86 1.71
CA THR A 84 -2.08 -18.89 0.67
C THR A 84 -1.28 -17.61 0.83
N ILE A 85 -0.67 -17.15 -0.26
CA ILE A 85 0.01 -15.85 -0.30
C ILE A 85 -0.96 -14.84 -0.90
N LEU A 86 -1.23 -13.76 -0.17
CA LEU A 86 -1.99 -12.62 -0.64
C LEU A 86 -1.05 -11.49 -0.97
N PHE A 87 -1.24 -10.89 -2.14
CA PHE A 87 -0.56 -9.67 -2.57
C PHE A 87 -1.59 -8.55 -2.51
N VAL A 88 -1.38 -7.57 -1.64
CA VAL A 88 -2.37 -6.52 -1.38
C VAL A 88 -1.76 -5.16 -1.65
N ALA A 89 -2.30 -4.46 -2.66
CA ALA A 89 -2.01 -3.07 -2.93
C ALA A 89 -3.11 -2.22 -2.27
N PHE A 90 -2.77 -1.54 -1.19
CA PHE A 90 -3.70 -0.69 -0.45
C PHE A 90 -3.87 0.66 -1.15
N ALA A 91 -5.08 1.18 -1.17
CA ALA A 91 -5.38 2.49 -1.72
C ALA A 91 -5.66 3.51 -0.60
N GLY A 92 -5.33 4.79 -0.84
CA GLY A 92 -5.59 5.88 0.10
C GLY A 92 -4.76 5.78 1.37
N GLU A 93 -3.52 5.35 1.24
CA GLU A 93 -2.55 5.33 2.35
C GLU A 93 -2.23 6.75 2.80
N GLU A 94 -1.85 7.61 1.85
CA GLU A 94 -1.41 8.99 2.01
C GLU A 94 -2.45 9.89 2.71
N PHE A 95 -3.71 9.49 2.66
CA PHE A 95 -4.82 10.19 3.29
C PHE A 95 -5.28 9.54 4.60
N GLY A 96 -4.43 8.72 5.22
CA GLY A 96 -4.65 8.14 6.53
C GLY A 96 -5.01 6.66 6.53
N LEU A 97 -4.34 5.85 5.72
CA LEU A 97 -4.47 4.38 5.70
C LEU A 97 -5.89 3.89 5.37
N LEU A 98 -6.61 4.61 4.51
CA LEU A 98 -8.04 4.37 4.31
C LEU A 98 -8.32 2.96 3.81
N GLY A 99 -7.57 2.51 2.81
CA GLY A 99 -7.71 1.17 2.24
C GLY A 99 -7.33 0.05 3.22
N ALA A 100 -6.26 0.24 3.98
CA ALA A 100 -5.84 -0.73 5.00
C ALA A 100 -6.88 -0.83 6.13
N LYS A 101 -7.40 0.30 6.63
CA LYS A 101 -8.46 0.33 7.64
C LYS A 101 -9.74 -0.37 7.13
N ALA A 102 -10.12 -0.11 5.88
CA ALA A 102 -11.27 -0.76 5.27
C ALA A 102 -11.05 -2.28 5.13
N TYR A 103 -9.86 -2.70 4.73
CA TYR A 103 -9.50 -4.12 4.62
C TYR A 103 -9.62 -4.82 5.97
N VAL A 104 -9.01 -4.28 7.01
CA VAL A 104 -9.08 -4.85 8.37
C VAL A 104 -10.53 -4.95 8.86
N LYS A 105 -11.33 -3.92 8.65
CA LYS A 105 -12.74 -3.92 9.04
C LYS A 105 -13.53 -5.00 8.31
N THR A 106 -13.33 -5.14 7.00
CA THR A 106 -14.06 -6.09 6.16
C THR A 106 -13.66 -7.54 6.45
N HIS A 107 -12.37 -7.77 6.76
CA HIS A 107 -11.79 -9.10 7.00
C HIS A 107 -11.55 -9.39 8.49
N ALA A 108 -12.25 -8.71 9.39
CA ALA A 108 -12.03 -8.82 10.83
C ALA A 108 -12.07 -10.27 11.36
N LYS A 109 -12.93 -11.12 10.77
CA LYS A 109 -13.06 -12.54 11.15
C LYS A 109 -11.89 -13.41 10.66
N GLU A 110 -11.09 -12.90 9.73
CA GLU A 110 -10.00 -13.64 9.09
C GLU A 110 -8.63 -13.22 9.63
N LEU A 111 -8.55 -12.16 10.42
CA LEU A 111 -7.28 -11.62 10.92
C LEU A 111 -6.46 -12.67 11.70
N GLY A 112 -7.13 -13.54 12.46
CA GLY A 112 -6.48 -14.66 13.19
C GLY A 112 -5.88 -15.74 12.29
N LYS A 113 -6.17 -15.73 10.99
CA LYS A 113 -5.61 -16.66 10.01
C LYS A 113 -4.37 -16.12 9.32
N ILE A 114 -3.99 -14.87 9.58
CA ILE A 114 -2.80 -14.25 9.01
C ILE A 114 -1.59 -14.70 9.82
N ALA A 115 -0.77 -15.55 9.22
CA ALA A 115 0.43 -16.09 9.83
C ALA A 115 1.59 -15.07 9.81
N ASN A 116 1.67 -14.22 8.77
CA ASN A 116 2.68 -13.17 8.65
C ASN A 116 2.24 -12.09 7.67
N LEU A 117 2.82 -10.90 7.82
CA LEU A 117 2.64 -9.77 6.92
C LEU A 117 3.98 -9.10 6.66
N PHE A 118 4.30 -8.92 5.38
CA PHE A 118 5.44 -8.17 4.89
C PHE A 118 4.89 -6.94 4.16
N ASN A 119 5.00 -5.79 4.80
CA ASN A 119 4.66 -4.52 4.19
C ASN A 119 5.94 -3.76 3.85
N ARG A 120 5.99 -3.19 2.65
CA ARG A 120 7.04 -2.27 2.27
C ARG A 120 6.43 -0.94 1.86
N ASP A 121 6.93 0.07 2.50
CA ASP A 121 6.73 1.46 2.19
C ASP A 121 8.03 2.07 1.66
N GLY A 122 7.97 3.21 0.98
CA GLY A 122 9.11 3.84 0.32
C GLY A 122 10.04 4.64 1.21
#